data_242addf9039dbe82bb67277c6e413880
#
_entry.id   242addf9039dbe82bb67277c6e413880
#
_cell.length_a   1.000
_cell.length_b   1.000
_cell.length_c   1.000
_cell.angle_alpha   90.00
_cell.angle_beta   90.00
_cell.angle_gamma   90.00
#
_symmetry.space_group_name_H-M   'P 1'
#
loop_
_entity.id
_entity.type
_entity.pdbx_description
1 polymer ?
#
loop_
_entity_poly.entity_id
_entity_poly.type
_entity_poly.pdbx_seq_one_letter_code
_entity_poly.pdbx_strand_id
1 'polypeptide(L)'
;MIELFSVYGNPNIGVYIYANNHFALVPPGLTEKDKKIISDVLDVDVIETKLADMVILGVLVAGNDRGLLVPRIVRPEEYDELRESIGYKVAIEVLDIRATALGNLIVANSRAALISPLVEASAVDIIKKVLGVEVILRRDLTNIPTVGSMLVVTNRGGVVYPGVTEEELKILSNLFGVEVLTATVNFGVYFVKAGVVANDKGVLVGDETTGPELMRIQQALRLS
;
A
#
# COMPACT_ATOMS: atom_id res chain seq x y z
N MET A 1 -1.17 -2.03 16.86
CA MET A 1 -1.62 -0.67 17.24
C MET A 1 -2.43 -0.06 16.10
N ILE A 2 -3.48 0.72 16.38
CA ILE A 2 -4.27 1.47 15.38
C ILE A 2 -4.40 2.92 15.84
N GLU A 3 -4.22 3.89 14.90
CA GLU A 3 -4.24 5.33 15.20
C GLU A 3 -4.94 6.11 14.08
N LEU A 4 -5.71 7.14 14.44
CA LEU A 4 -6.31 8.10 13.52
C LEU A 4 -5.26 9.11 13.05
N PHE A 5 -5.24 9.39 11.75
CA PHE A 5 -4.22 10.27 11.18
C PHE A 5 -4.74 11.05 9.98
N SER A 6 -4.15 12.21 9.72
CA SER A 6 -4.38 12.98 8.51
C SER A 6 -3.06 13.53 7.96
N VAL A 7 -3.00 13.70 6.65
CA VAL A 7 -1.86 14.31 5.95
C VAL A 7 -2.35 15.62 5.33
N TYR A 8 -1.78 16.75 5.75
CA TYR A 8 -2.22 18.09 5.34
C TYR A 8 -3.70 18.38 5.64
N GLY A 9 -4.24 17.79 6.72
CA GLY A 9 -5.66 17.87 7.04
C GLY A 9 -6.57 17.02 6.15
N ASN A 10 -6.01 16.07 5.38
CA ASN A 10 -6.76 15.18 4.50
C ASN A 10 -6.77 13.76 5.07
N PRO A 11 -7.97 13.14 5.25
CA PRO A 11 -8.10 11.78 5.78
C PRO A 11 -7.66 10.68 4.80
N ASN A 12 -7.42 11.02 3.53
CA ASN A 12 -6.99 10.04 2.53
C ASN A 12 -5.47 9.80 2.61
N ILE A 13 -5.00 9.39 3.76
CA ILE A 13 -3.57 9.24 4.11
C ILE A 13 -2.82 8.26 3.21
N GLY A 14 -3.49 7.20 2.74
CA GLY A 14 -2.93 6.18 1.86
C GLY A 14 -2.66 6.67 0.42
N VAL A 15 -3.12 7.87 0.07
CA VAL A 15 -2.71 8.56 -1.16
C VAL A 15 -1.28 9.08 -1.02
N TYR A 16 -0.92 9.58 0.16
CA TYR A 16 0.34 10.27 0.42
C TYR A 16 1.43 9.37 0.98
N ILE A 17 1.06 8.33 1.74
CA ILE A 17 2.00 7.48 2.48
C ILE A 17 2.03 6.08 1.86
N TYR A 18 3.25 5.54 1.71
CA TYR A 18 3.50 4.12 1.48
C TYR A 18 4.24 3.55 2.69
N ALA A 19 3.91 2.34 3.13
CA ALA A 19 4.63 1.66 4.20
C ALA A 19 4.76 0.16 3.96
N ASN A 20 5.82 -0.43 4.52
CA ASN A 20 6.05 -1.86 4.67
C ASN A 20 6.59 -2.14 6.09
N ASN A 21 7.17 -3.31 6.35
CA ASN A 21 7.71 -3.65 7.68
C ASN A 21 9.09 -3.04 7.99
N HIS A 22 9.68 -2.28 7.06
CA HIS A 22 11.03 -1.71 7.20
C HIS A 22 11.04 -0.19 7.24
N PHE A 23 10.16 0.47 6.45
CA PHE A 23 10.10 1.92 6.36
C PHE A 23 8.72 2.42 5.95
N ALA A 24 8.47 3.69 6.20
CA ALA A 24 7.36 4.45 5.65
C ALA A 24 7.90 5.62 4.80
N LEU A 25 7.43 5.72 3.54
CA LEU A 25 7.67 6.89 2.70
C LEU A 25 6.59 7.91 2.97
N VAL A 26 6.99 9.12 3.30
CA VAL A 26 6.07 10.21 3.64
C VAL A 26 6.38 11.47 2.81
N PRO A 27 5.38 12.30 2.51
CA PRO A 27 5.60 13.55 1.82
C PRO A 27 6.31 14.58 2.71
N PRO A 28 7.01 15.59 2.12
CA PRO A 28 7.61 16.69 2.87
C PRO A 28 6.57 17.50 3.64
N GLY A 29 7.01 18.16 4.72
CA GLY A 29 6.20 19.12 5.47
C GLY A 29 5.31 18.52 6.56
N LEU A 30 5.44 17.23 6.85
CA LEU A 30 4.91 16.64 8.07
C LEU A 30 5.73 17.16 9.28
N THR A 31 5.06 17.41 10.41
CA THR A 31 5.75 17.79 11.64
C THR A 31 6.53 16.61 12.23
N GLU A 32 7.52 16.90 13.07
CA GLU A 32 8.24 15.84 13.80
C GLU A 32 7.31 15.00 14.69
N LYS A 33 6.22 15.60 15.19
CA LYS A 33 5.18 14.87 15.92
C LYS A 33 4.46 13.87 15.00
N ASP A 34 4.12 14.27 13.77
CA ASP A 34 3.45 13.39 12.81
C ASP A 34 4.35 12.23 12.40
N LYS A 35 5.62 12.51 12.10
CA LYS A 35 6.62 11.48 11.77
C LYS A 35 6.81 10.51 12.93
N LYS A 36 6.82 11.01 14.16
CA LYS A 36 6.90 10.16 15.36
C LYS A 36 5.69 9.27 15.51
N ILE A 37 4.47 9.75 15.29
CA ILE A 37 3.24 8.94 15.31
C ILE A 37 3.35 7.81 14.28
N ILE A 38 3.76 8.12 13.05
CA ILE A 38 3.94 7.13 11.97
C ILE A 38 4.95 6.06 12.40
N SER A 39 6.11 6.49 12.90
CA SER A 39 7.17 5.59 13.35
C SER A 39 6.73 4.70 14.52
N ASP A 40 6.08 5.28 15.53
CA ASP A 40 5.64 4.55 16.72
C ASP A 40 4.54 3.53 16.39
N VAL A 41 3.58 3.89 15.52
CA VAL A 41 2.45 3.01 15.16
C VAL A 41 2.90 1.87 14.26
N LEU A 42 3.70 2.17 13.25
CA LEU A 42 4.15 1.18 12.26
C LEU A 42 5.45 0.48 12.66
N ASP A 43 6.15 0.97 13.70
CA ASP A 43 7.45 0.50 14.17
C ASP A 43 8.47 0.39 13.02
N VAL A 44 8.68 1.52 12.31
CA VAL A 44 9.56 1.63 11.14
C VAL A 44 10.27 2.98 11.08
N ASP A 45 11.33 3.04 10.27
CA ASP A 45 11.98 4.30 9.89
C ASP A 45 11.05 5.11 8.98
N VAL A 46 10.99 6.43 9.18
CA VAL A 46 10.22 7.35 8.34
C VAL A 46 11.16 8.08 7.40
N ILE A 47 10.91 7.95 6.09
CA ILE A 47 11.70 8.55 5.02
C ILE A 47 10.85 9.62 4.33
N GLU A 48 11.26 10.87 4.45
CA GLU A 48 10.61 11.98 3.76
C GLU A 48 11.15 12.07 2.33
N THR A 49 10.25 12.07 1.33
CA THR A 49 10.63 12.10 -0.08
C THR A 49 9.52 12.61 -0.99
N LYS A 50 9.87 12.89 -2.24
CA LYS A 50 8.98 13.09 -3.38
C LYS A 50 9.38 12.14 -4.50
N LEU A 51 8.47 11.86 -5.41
CA LEU A 51 8.75 11.13 -6.63
C LEU A 51 8.08 11.85 -7.81
N ALA A 52 8.84 12.15 -8.84
CA ALA A 52 8.42 12.97 -9.98
C ALA A 52 7.85 14.35 -9.55
N ASP A 53 8.46 15.00 -8.55
CA ASP A 53 7.98 16.21 -7.86
C ASP A 53 6.60 16.08 -7.19
N MET A 54 6.05 14.89 -7.08
CA MET A 54 4.74 14.64 -6.50
C MET A 54 4.85 14.09 -5.08
N VAL A 55 3.82 14.40 -4.27
CA VAL A 55 3.70 14.02 -2.85
C VAL A 55 2.78 12.81 -2.62
N ILE A 56 2.19 12.26 -3.67
CA ILE A 56 1.21 11.16 -3.62
C ILE A 56 1.89 9.79 -3.67
N LEU A 57 2.79 9.54 -2.72
CA LEU A 57 3.69 8.38 -2.73
C LEU A 57 2.93 7.05 -2.72
N GLY A 58 1.84 6.94 -1.95
CA GLY A 58 1.03 5.72 -1.89
C GLY A 58 0.32 5.38 -3.20
N VAL A 59 0.12 6.37 -4.09
CA VAL A 59 -0.41 6.16 -5.44
C VAL A 59 0.70 5.76 -6.41
N LEU A 60 1.90 6.37 -6.28
CA LEU A 60 2.99 6.20 -7.23
C LEU A 60 3.72 4.88 -7.09
N VAL A 61 3.95 4.40 -5.87
CA VAL A 61 4.76 3.21 -5.64
C VAL A 61 3.93 2.00 -5.25
N ALA A 62 4.45 0.82 -5.56
CA ALA A 62 3.93 -0.46 -5.08
C ALA A 62 5.07 -1.34 -4.58
N GLY A 63 4.82 -2.15 -3.56
CA GLY A 63 5.88 -3.00 -3.02
C GLY A 63 5.42 -3.88 -1.88
N ASN A 64 6.38 -4.58 -1.32
CA ASN A 64 6.25 -5.38 -0.10
C ASN A 64 7.55 -5.26 0.73
N ASP A 65 7.81 -6.20 1.64
CA ASP A 65 9.02 -6.17 2.49
C ASP A 65 10.33 -6.49 1.74
N ARG A 66 10.25 -6.99 0.50
CA ARG A 66 11.43 -7.39 -0.30
C ARG A 66 11.75 -6.45 -1.42
N GLY A 67 10.74 -5.81 -2.00
CA GLY A 67 10.90 -4.96 -3.18
C GLY A 67 9.96 -3.77 -3.22
N LEU A 68 10.47 -2.69 -3.80
CA LEU A 68 9.74 -1.46 -4.09
C LEU A 68 9.80 -1.18 -5.60
N LEU A 69 8.66 -1.03 -6.20
CA LEU A 69 8.49 -0.63 -7.59
C LEU A 69 8.20 0.86 -7.65
N VAL A 70 8.99 1.60 -8.39
CA VAL A 70 8.79 3.03 -8.64
C VAL A 70 8.43 3.27 -10.11
N PRO A 71 7.60 4.27 -10.42
CA PRO A 71 7.18 4.52 -11.79
C PRO A 71 8.31 5.11 -12.65
N ARG A 72 8.28 4.89 -13.95
CA ARG A 72 9.28 5.39 -14.92
C ARG A 72 9.46 6.91 -14.95
N ILE A 73 8.53 7.64 -14.37
CA ILE A 73 8.59 9.10 -14.29
C ILE A 73 9.43 9.62 -13.12
N VAL A 74 9.94 8.73 -12.26
CA VAL A 74 10.87 9.11 -11.19
C VAL A 74 12.12 9.75 -11.79
N ARG A 75 12.62 10.83 -11.18
CA ARG A 75 13.86 11.47 -11.64
C ARG A 75 15.07 10.68 -11.13
N PRO A 76 16.19 10.69 -11.88
CA PRO A 76 17.41 9.99 -11.44
C PRO A 76 17.86 10.40 -10.05
N GLU A 77 17.83 11.69 -9.72
CA GLU A 77 18.24 12.22 -8.43
C GLU A 77 17.32 11.73 -7.30
N GLU A 78 15.99 11.74 -7.53
CA GLU A 78 15.00 11.24 -6.56
C GLU A 78 15.17 9.72 -6.33
N TYR A 79 15.50 8.97 -7.39
CA TYR A 79 15.78 7.53 -7.28
C TYR A 79 17.03 7.26 -6.47
N ASP A 80 18.11 8.01 -6.70
CA ASP A 80 19.37 7.85 -5.98
C ASP A 80 19.20 8.20 -4.50
N GLU A 81 18.53 9.31 -4.17
CA GLU A 81 18.20 9.71 -2.78
C GLU A 81 17.33 8.66 -2.07
N LEU A 82 16.33 8.13 -2.77
CA LEU A 82 15.47 7.09 -2.24
C LEU A 82 16.27 5.81 -1.94
N ARG A 83 17.15 5.42 -2.86
CA ARG A 83 18.01 4.25 -2.72
C ARG A 83 18.99 4.37 -1.56
N GLU A 84 19.59 5.55 -1.39
CA GLU A 84 20.48 5.84 -0.25
C GLU A 84 19.72 5.77 1.07
N SER A 85 18.52 6.35 1.14
CA SER A 85 17.70 6.38 2.35
C SER A 85 17.18 5.00 2.77
N ILE A 86 16.76 4.17 1.81
CA ILE A 86 16.28 2.81 2.07
C ILE A 86 17.45 1.85 2.33
N GLY A 87 18.60 2.08 1.71
CA GLY A 87 19.76 1.21 1.78
C GLY A 87 19.52 -0.15 1.11
N TYR A 88 20.17 -1.20 1.64
CA TYR A 88 20.09 -2.56 1.09
C TYR A 88 18.94 -3.40 1.64
N LYS A 89 18.05 -2.81 2.45
CA LYS A 89 16.96 -3.54 3.12
C LYS A 89 15.93 -4.09 2.12
N VAL A 90 15.67 -3.34 1.05
CA VAL A 90 14.64 -3.64 0.06
C VAL A 90 15.20 -3.38 -1.35
N ALA A 91 14.93 -4.27 -2.29
CA ALA A 91 15.26 -4.04 -3.70
C ALA A 91 14.39 -2.92 -4.27
N ILE A 92 14.96 -2.00 -5.03
CA ILE A 92 14.21 -0.91 -5.68
C ILE A 92 14.40 -1.04 -7.19
N GLU A 93 13.30 -1.00 -7.93
CA GLU A 93 13.32 -1.12 -9.39
C GLU A 93 12.39 -0.09 -10.04
N VAL A 94 12.87 0.56 -11.09
CA VAL A 94 12.05 1.42 -11.94
C VAL A 94 11.26 0.54 -12.90
N LEU A 95 9.93 0.55 -12.77
CA LEU A 95 9.07 -0.21 -13.66
C LEU A 95 8.76 0.61 -14.91
N ASP A 96 9.40 0.26 -16.03
CA ASP A 96 9.21 0.96 -17.32
C ASP A 96 7.97 0.44 -18.04
N ILE A 97 6.81 0.92 -17.60
CA ILE A 97 5.49 0.69 -18.19
C ILE A 97 4.75 2.01 -18.38
N ARG A 98 3.66 2.00 -19.15
CA ARG A 98 2.87 3.21 -19.39
C ARG A 98 2.20 3.73 -18.13
N ALA A 99 1.75 2.82 -17.28
CA ALA A 99 1.10 3.16 -16.03
C ALA A 99 2.10 3.75 -15.03
N THR A 100 1.73 4.84 -14.38
CA THR A 100 2.57 5.54 -13.39
C THR A 100 2.02 5.47 -11.98
N ALA A 101 0.73 5.18 -11.81
CA ALA A 101 0.07 5.03 -10.51
C ALA A 101 0.18 3.56 -10.02
N LEU A 102 1.40 3.08 -9.81
CA LEU A 102 1.65 1.65 -9.51
C LEU A 102 0.93 1.19 -8.25
N GLY A 103 0.81 2.05 -7.23
CA GLY A 103 0.11 1.75 -5.98
C GLY A 103 -1.39 1.52 -6.15
N ASN A 104 -2.00 2.02 -7.23
CA ASN A 104 -3.39 1.74 -7.57
C ASN A 104 -3.57 0.46 -8.39
N LEU A 105 -2.50 -0.12 -8.91
CA LEU A 105 -2.54 -1.24 -9.86
C LEU A 105 -1.92 -2.53 -9.32
N ILE A 106 -1.10 -2.45 -8.28
CA ILE A 106 -0.34 -3.58 -7.75
C ILE A 106 -0.51 -3.61 -6.24
N VAL A 107 -0.90 -4.77 -5.71
CA VAL A 107 -0.96 -5.06 -4.27
C VAL A 107 -0.16 -6.31 -4.00
N ALA A 108 0.68 -6.29 -2.98
CA ALA A 108 1.49 -7.44 -2.63
C ALA A 108 1.68 -7.57 -1.12
N ASN A 109 1.80 -8.82 -0.66
CA ASN A 109 2.44 -9.16 0.60
C ASN A 109 3.70 -10.00 0.33
N SER A 110 4.30 -10.61 1.32
CA SER A 110 5.53 -11.41 1.13
C SER A 110 5.29 -12.71 0.34
N ARG A 111 4.05 -13.15 0.16
CA ARG A 111 3.69 -14.41 -0.52
C ARG A 111 3.31 -14.20 -1.98
N ALA A 112 2.48 -13.21 -2.26
CA ALA A 112 1.83 -13.07 -3.56
C ALA A 112 1.58 -11.61 -3.94
N ALA A 113 1.25 -11.39 -5.22
CA ALA A 113 0.78 -10.11 -5.73
C ALA A 113 -0.49 -10.26 -6.56
N LEU A 114 -1.39 -9.30 -6.42
CA LEU A 114 -2.51 -9.04 -7.32
C LEU A 114 -2.14 -7.87 -8.21
N ILE A 115 -2.25 -8.04 -9.52
CA ILE A 115 -1.88 -7.04 -10.52
C ILE A 115 -3.07 -6.72 -11.40
N SER A 116 -3.32 -5.44 -11.62
CA SER A 116 -4.31 -4.94 -12.55
C SER A 116 -4.09 -5.45 -13.98
N PRO A 117 -5.16 -5.71 -14.76
CA PRO A 117 -5.05 -5.95 -16.21
C PRO A 117 -4.44 -4.78 -17.00
N LEU A 118 -4.42 -3.57 -16.43
CA LEU A 118 -3.80 -2.38 -17.03
C LEU A 118 -2.27 -2.41 -17.00
N VAL A 119 -1.67 -3.27 -16.18
CA VAL A 119 -0.22 -3.50 -16.18
C VAL A 119 0.13 -4.40 -17.35
N GLU A 120 1.13 -4.02 -18.15
CA GLU A 120 1.59 -4.78 -19.30
C GLU A 120 2.06 -6.19 -18.90
N ALA A 121 1.68 -7.19 -19.65
CA ALA A 121 2.04 -8.59 -19.36
C ALA A 121 3.57 -8.80 -19.32
N SER A 122 4.33 -8.04 -20.12
CA SER A 122 5.80 -8.07 -20.14
C SER A 122 6.45 -7.65 -18.83
N ALA A 123 5.75 -6.89 -17.98
CA ALA A 123 6.27 -6.45 -16.69
C ALA A 123 6.11 -7.49 -15.56
N VAL A 124 5.28 -8.53 -15.78
CA VAL A 124 4.93 -9.48 -14.72
C VAL A 124 6.15 -10.19 -14.13
N ASP A 125 7.09 -10.62 -14.98
CA ASP A 125 8.30 -11.33 -14.53
C ASP A 125 9.24 -10.41 -13.72
N ILE A 126 9.34 -9.13 -14.11
CA ILE A 126 10.11 -8.13 -13.37
C ILE A 126 9.48 -7.89 -12.01
N ILE A 127 8.15 -7.67 -11.98
CA ILE A 127 7.38 -7.48 -10.74
C ILE A 127 7.57 -8.68 -9.81
N LYS A 128 7.43 -9.90 -10.34
CA LYS A 128 7.60 -11.14 -9.57
C LYS A 128 9.01 -11.24 -8.96
N LYS A 129 10.02 -10.93 -9.74
CA LYS A 129 11.43 -10.97 -9.31
C LYS A 129 11.72 -9.93 -8.22
N VAL A 130 11.30 -8.69 -8.42
CA VAL A 130 11.57 -7.57 -7.49
C VAL A 130 10.84 -7.78 -6.17
N LEU A 131 9.56 -8.13 -6.22
CA LEU A 131 8.76 -8.39 -5.03
C LEU A 131 9.08 -9.73 -4.36
N GLY A 132 9.84 -10.62 -5.03
CA GLY A 132 10.20 -11.94 -4.51
C GLY A 132 9.00 -12.82 -4.16
N VAL A 133 7.89 -12.67 -4.89
CA VAL A 133 6.63 -13.39 -4.61
C VAL A 133 6.55 -14.71 -5.39
N GLU A 134 5.89 -15.70 -4.81
CA GLU A 134 5.70 -17.01 -5.44
C GLU A 134 4.62 -16.97 -6.50
N VAL A 135 3.53 -16.26 -6.23
CA VAL A 135 2.31 -16.23 -7.05
C VAL A 135 1.98 -14.80 -7.46
N ILE A 136 1.65 -14.64 -8.74
CA ILE A 136 1.03 -13.43 -9.26
C ILE A 136 -0.33 -13.79 -9.86
N LEU A 137 -1.36 -13.07 -9.45
CA LEU A 137 -2.68 -13.09 -10.07
C LEU A 137 -2.90 -11.76 -10.81
N ARG A 138 -3.19 -11.83 -12.11
CA ARG A 138 -3.48 -10.65 -12.93
C ARG A 138 -4.95 -10.62 -13.30
N ARG A 139 -5.72 -9.78 -12.60
CA ARG A 139 -7.16 -9.57 -12.86
C ARG A 139 -7.65 -8.27 -12.24
N ASP A 140 -8.86 -7.86 -12.62
CA ASP A 140 -9.65 -6.86 -11.89
C ASP A 140 -10.38 -7.47 -10.69
N LEU A 141 -11.02 -6.62 -9.92
CA LEU A 141 -11.99 -6.99 -8.88
C LEU A 141 -13.31 -6.29 -9.21
N THR A 142 -14.41 -7.05 -9.31
CA THR A 142 -15.75 -6.53 -9.62
C THR A 142 -15.77 -5.58 -10.84
N ASN A 143 -15.01 -5.90 -11.90
CA ASN A 143 -14.79 -5.08 -13.09
C ASN A 143 -14.12 -3.73 -12.82
N ILE A 144 -13.46 -3.54 -11.67
CA ILE A 144 -12.67 -2.36 -11.34
C ILE A 144 -11.19 -2.71 -11.51
N PRO A 145 -10.48 -2.09 -12.46
CA PRO A 145 -9.08 -2.44 -12.74
C PRO A 145 -8.08 -1.84 -11.75
N THR A 146 -8.45 -0.83 -10.98
CA THR A 146 -7.58 -0.19 -9.97
C THR A 146 -7.56 -1.00 -8.67
N VAL A 147 -7.15 -2.26 -8.75
CA VAL A 147 -7.18 -3.21 -7.64
C VAL A 147 -6.40 -2.74 -6.41
N GLY A 148 -5.33 -1.97 -6.62
CA GLY A 148 -4.52 -1.41 -5.54
C GLY A 148 -5.22 -0.31 -4.74
N SER A 149 -6.23 0.37 -5.30
CA SER A 149 -7.03 1.33 -4.55
C SER A 149 -8.08 0.67 -3.65
N MET A 150 -8.41 -0.59 -3.93
CA MET A 150 -9.51 -1.34 -3.30
C MET A 150 -9.06 -2.25 -2.17
N LEU A 151 -7.77 -2.54 -2.05
CA LEU A 151 -7.24 -3.58 -1.18
C LEU A 151 -5.98 -3.10 -0.45
N VAL A 152 -5.95 -3.33 0.85
CA VAL A 152 -4.74 -3.27 1.67
C VAL A 152 -4.50 -4.65 2.25
N VAL A 153 -3.30 -5.19 2.07
CA VAL A 153 -2.92 -6.51 2.57
C VAL A 153 -1.57 -6.45 3.27
N THR A 154 -1.47 -7.17 4.37
CA THR A 154 -0.23 -7.41 5.13
C THR A 154 0.07 -8.92 5.12
N ASN A 155 1.08 -9.37 5.84
CA ASN A 155 1.31 -10.81 6.03
C ASN A 155 0.40 -11.42 7.12
N ARG A 156 -0.44 -10.62 7.75
CA ARG A 156 -1.34 -11.04 8.84
C ARG A 156 -2.81 -11.05 8.46
N GLY A 157 -3.22 -10.16 7.56
CA GLY A 157 -4.60 -10.02 7.14
C GLY A 157 -4.78 -9.02 6.01
N GLY A 158 -6.00 -8.84 5.54
CA GLY A 158 -6.31 -7.89 4.48
C GLY A 158 -7.69 -7.27 4.63
N VAL A 159 -7.82 -6.03 4.14
CA VAL A 159 -9.08 -5.30 4.08
C VAL A 159 -9.35 -4.88 2.64
N VAL A 160 -10.57 -5.12 2.16
CA VAL A 160 -10.94 -4.89 0.77
C VAL A 160 -12.28 -4.14 0.66
N TYR A 161 -12.46 -3.49 -0.47
CA TYR A 161 -13.70 -2.88 -0.93
C TYR A 161 -14.93 -3.76 -0.67
N PRO A 162 -16.02 -3.24 -0.05
CA PRO A 162 -17.16 -4.06 0.35
C PRO A 162 -18.04 -4.57 -0.80
N GLY A 163 -17.84 -4.08 -2.04
CA GLY A 163 -18.56 -4.54 -3.21
C GLY A 163 -17.99 -5.80 -3.88
N VAL A 164 -16.89 -6.38 -3.38
CA VAL A 164 -16.37 -7.66 -3.90
C VAL A 164 -17.31 -8.81 -3.58
N THR A 165 -17.37 -9.79 -4.46
CA THR A 165 -18.16 -11.00 -4.26
C THR A 165 -17.54 -11.94 -3.23
N GLU A 166 -18.33 -12.87 -2.68
CA GLU A 166 -17.80 -13.92 -1.78
C GLU A 166 -16.74 -14.80 -2.45
N GLU A 167 -16.88 -15.03 -3.76
CA GLU A 167 -15.90 -15.77 -4.55
C GLU A 167 -14.58 -15.00 -4.63
N GLU A 168 -14.63 -13.69 -4.91
CA GLU A 168 -13.45 -12.83 -4.93
C GLU A 168 -12.76 -12.76 -3.55
N LEU A 169 -13.52 -12.69 -2.46
CA LEU A 169 -12.97 -12.77 -1.10
C LEU A 169 -12.19 -14.08 -0.86
N LYS A 170 -12.73 -15.21 -1.29
CA LYS A 170 -12.05 -16.50 -1.20
C LYS A 170 -10.78 -16.54 -2.05
N ILE A 171 -10.86 -16.01 -3.29
CA ILE A 171 -9.70 -15.92 -4.18
C ILE A 171 -8.59 -15.07 -3.54
N LEU A 172 -8.93 -13.90 -3.00
CA LEU A 172 -7.96 -13.01 -2.34
C LEU A 172 -7.34 -13.66 -1.10
N SER A 173 -8.15 -14.28 -0.25
CA SER A 173 -7.65 -14.95 0.96
C SER A 173 -6.71 -16.11 0.63
N ASN A 174 -7.04 -16.90 -0.39
CA ASN A 174 -6.18 -17.98 -0.87
C ASN A 174 -4.90 -17.47 -1.52
N LEU A 175 -4.98 -16.41 -2.34
CA LEU A 175 -3.84 -15.79 -3.00
C LEU A 175 -2.80 -15.32 -1.98
N PHE A 176 -3.22 -14.49 -1.05
CA PHE A 176 -2.33 -13.88 -0.06
C PHE A 176 -2.02 -14.78 1.13
N GLY A 177 -2.74 -15.89 1.31
CA GLY A 177 -2.57 -16.82 2.43
C GLY A 177 -2.98 -16.23 3.78
N VAL A 178 -3.84 -15.21 3.76
CA VAL A 178 -4.38 -14.54 4.95
C VAL A 178 -5.87 -14.31 4.79
N GLU A 179 -6.57 -14.13 5.89
CA GLU A 179 -7.98 -13.74 5.84
C GLU A 179 -8.11 -12.32 5.29
N VAL A 180 -9.01 -12.14 4.32
CA VAL A 180 -9.37 -10.82 3.76
C VAL A 180 -10.82 -10.54 4.09
N LEU A 181 -11.09 -9.39 4.72
CA LEU A 181 -12.43 -8.96 5.11
C LEU A 181 -12.79 -7.65 4.40
N THR A 182 -14.08 -7.42 4.25
CA THR A 182 -14.60 -6.17 3.70
C THR A 182 -14.70 -5.08 4.77
N ALA A 183 -14.36 -3.84 4.43
CA ALA A 183 -14.60 -2.66 5.26
C ALA A 183 -14.73 -1.40 4.39
N THR A 184 -15.19 -0.33 5.01
CA THR A 184 -15.07 1.06 4.55
C THR A 184 -14.11 1.82 5.46
N VAL A 185 -13.77 3.03 5.08
CA VAL A 185 -12.91 3.96 5.82
C VAL A 185 -13.44 5.38 5.65
N ASN A 186 -13.06 6.32 6.52
CA ASN A 186 -13.44 7.74 6.38
C ASN A 186 -14.94 7.96 6.15
N PHE A 187 -15.77 7.42 7.05
CA PHE A 187 -17.22 7.56 7.02
C PHE A 187 -17.86 7.01 5.73
N GLY A 188 -17.50 5.78 5.37
CA GLY A 188 -18.14 5.05 4.27
C GLY A 188 -17.42 5.13 2.92
N VAL A 189 -16.19 5.63 2.88
CA VAL A 189 -15.37 5.56 1.66
C VAL A 189 -15.04 4.11 1.33
N TYR A 190 -15.36 3.72 0.10
CA TYR A 190 -15.22 2.33 -0.37
C TYR A 190 -13.79 1.93 -0.77
N PHE A 191 -13.02 2.87 -1.30
CA PHE A 191 -11.63 2.62 -1.71
C PHE A 191 -10.72 2.66 -0.48
N VAL A 192 -10.66 1.54 0.23
CA VAL A 192 -10.02 1.45 1.56
C VAL A 192 -8.56 1.86 1.57
N LYS A 193 -7.83 1.65 0.47
CA LYS A 193 -6.43 2.06 0.35
C LYS A 193 -6.26 3.57 0.53
N ALA A 194 -7.24 4.38 0.15
CA ALA A 194 -7.14 5.83 0.29
C ALA A 194 -6.97 6.26 1.75
N GLY A 195 -7.67 5.61 2.69
CA GLY A 195 -7.66 5.98 4.11
C GLY A 195 -6.91 5.00 5.02
N VAL A 196 -6.20 3.99 4.50
CA VAL A 196 -5.50 2.98 5.31
C VAL A 196 -4.05 2.86 4.88
N VAL A 197 -3.14 2.96 5.86
CA VAL A 197 -1.71 2.64 5.72
C VAL A 197 -1.35 1.62 6.78
N ALA A 198 -0.91 0.44 6.39
CA ALA A 198 -0.69 -0.67 7.31
C ALA A 198 0.56 -1.47 6.99
N ASN A 199 1.11 -2.10 8.03
CA ASN A 199 2.08 -3.18 7.96
C ASN A 199 1.71 -4.27 8.97
N ASP A 200 2.59 -5.23 9.23
CA ASP A 200 2.31 -6.34 10.17
C ASP A 200 2.23 -5.89 11.64
N LYS A 201 2.70 -4.68 11.97
CA LYS A 201 2.86 -4.18 13.34
C LYS A 201 1.77 -3.20 13.74
N GLY A 202 1.28 -2.40 12.79
CA GLY A 202 0.30 -1.37 13.06
C GLY A 202 -0.44 -0.85 11.84
N VAL A 203 -1.41 0.02 12.08
CA VAL A 203 -2.20 0.69 11.05
C VAL A 203 -2.50 2.13 11.42
N LEU A 204 -2.32 3.01 10.45
CA LEU A 204 -2.85 4.36 10.44
C LEU A 204 -4.12 4.37 9.60
N VAL A 205 -5.15 5.04 10.07
CA VAL A 205 -6.41 5.23 9.35
C VAL A 205 -6.78 6.70 9.31
N GLY A 206 -7.45 7.12 8.24
CA GLY A 206 -7.89 8.50 8.12
C GLY A 206 -8.76 8.94 9.29
N ASP A 207 -8.62 10.20 9.73
CA ASP A 207 -9.22 10.73 10.95
C ASP A 207 -10.74 10.92 10.88
N GLU A 208 -11.36 10.75 9.71
CA GLU A 208 -12.82 10.67 9.56
C GLU A 208 -13.37 9.24 9.73
N THR A 209 -12.52 8.24 9.98
CA THR A 209 -12.92 6.84 10.14
C THR A 209 -13.70 6.63 11.43
N THR A 210 -14.87 6.03 11.32
CA THR A 210 -15.78 5.80 12.44
C THR A 210 -15.36 4.62 13.33
N GLY A 211 -15.88 4.57 14.57
CA GLY A 211 -15.59 3.47 15.49
C GLY A 211 -15.88 2.07 14.93
N PRO A 212 -17.05 1.81 14.32
CA PRO A 212 -17.32 0.52 13.68
C PRO A 212 -16.35 0.16 12.56
N GLU A 213 -15.95 1.15 11.72
CA GLU A 213 -14.95 0.94 10.68
C GLU A 213 -13.58 0.58 11.27
N LEU A 214 -13.14 1.29 12.32
CA LEU A 214 -11.90 1.00 13.04
C LEU A 214 -11.87 -0.44 13.54
N MET A 215 -12.93 -0.88 14.21
CA MET A 215 -13.05 -2.25 14.70
C MET A 215 -12.95 -3.27 13.57
N ARG A 216 -13.60 -2.99 12.43
CA ARG A 216 -13.59 -3.87 11.28
C ARG A 216 -12.21 -3.95 10.62
N ILE A 217 -11.52 -2.81 10.46
CA ILE A 217 -10.15 -2.74 9.93
C ILE A 217 -9.17 -3.46 10.87
N GLN A 218 -9.29 -3.25 12.19
CA GLN A 218 -8.45 -3.92 13.17
C GLN A 218 -8.63 -5.45 13.13
N GLN A 219 -9.87 -5.92 13.03
CA GLN A 219 -10.16 -7.34 12.84
C GLN A 219 -9.55 -7.88 11.55
N ALA A 220 -9.76 -7.19 10.42
CA ALA A 220 -9.29 -7.60 9.10
C ALA A 220 -7.77 -7.73 9.03
N LEU A 221 -7.04 -6.79 9.66
CA LEU A 221 -5.57 -6.79 9.69
C LEU A 221 -4.97 -7.59 10.86
N ARG A 222 -5.81 -8.21 11.70
CA ARG A 222 -5.41 -9.02 12.87
C ARG A 222 -4.41 -8.32 13.78
N LEU A 223 -4.69 -7.05 14.05
CA LEU A 223 -3.90 -6.27 15.00
C LEU A 223 -4.38 -6.58 16.42
N SER A 224 -3.45 -6.95 17.27
CA SER A 224 -3.67 -7.20 18.71
C SER A 224 -3.69 -5.89 19.49
#